data_63037be0028391032ae0336a1ef3f0b3
#
_entry.id   63037be0028391032ae0336a1ef3f0b3
#
_cell.length_a   1.000
_cell.length_b   1.000
_cell.length_c   1.000
_cell.angle_alpha   90.00
_cell.angle_beta   90.00
_cell.angle_gamma   90.00
#
_symmetry.space_group_name_H-M   'P 1'
#
loop_
_entity.id
_entity.type
_entity.pdbx_description
1 polymer ?
#
loop_
_entity_poly.entity_id
_entity_poly.type
_entity_poly.pdbx_seq_one_letter_code
_entity_poly.pdbx_strand_id
1 'polypeptide(L)'
;VYKRQISLEGRTLDESEERQVLDAITENSQLKVLCLMGRDEEKNIKFLGIQNNLTFQKDENCGQFYRGTLRDGQSIETEHSIVILGDVSKGCSVYSAKDIVVIGSLEGEAYAGATGNNHHFVVALDMNPEKLRIGDLHYIQPGKSSKWGLKPKSVPKIAYTYNGVVQVEPITKELLENFTL
;
A
#
# COMPACT_ATOMS: atom_id res chain seq x y z
N VAL A 1 23.33 8.47 1.65
CA VAL A 1 22.99 9.32 2.80
C VAL A 1 23.18 8.49 4.05
N TYR A 2 24.16 8.86 4.88
CA TYR A 2 24.43 8.14 6.14
C TYR A 2 23.37 8.56 7.16
N LYS A 3 22.54 7.59 7.59
CA LYS A 3 21.64 7.77 8.74
C LYS A 3 22.49 7.68 10.01
N ARG A 4 22.48 8.73 10.84
CA ARG A 4 23.12 8.73 12.15
C ARG A 4 22.02 8.74 13.21
N GLN A 5 22.20 7.90 14.22
CA GLN A 5 21.32 7.83 15.38
C GLN A 5 22.00 8.59 16.53
N ILE A 6 21.26 9.42 17.23
CA ILE A 6 21.70 10.10 18.45
C ILE A 6 20.95 9.44 19.60
N SER A 7 21.68 8.96 20.61
CA SER A 7 21.13 8.41 21.84
C SER A 7 21.44 9.38 22.98
N LEU A 8 20.43 9.69 23.77
CA LEU A 8 20.60 10.49 24.99
C LEU A 8 20.74 9.53 26.18
N GLU A 9 21.91 9.59 26.83
CA GLU A 9 22.22 8.75 27.99
C GLU A 9 22.35 9.63 29.26
N GLY A 10 21.94 9.09 30.38
CA GLY A 10 22.00 9.77 31.67
C GLY A 10 20.63 9.98 32.29
N ARG A 11 20.24 11.22 32.60
CA ARG A 11 18.95 11.55 33.16
C ARG A 11 17.87 11.66 32.07
N THR A 12 16.61 11.47 32.43
CA THR A 12 15.49 11.82 31.58
C THR A 12 15.39 13.34 31.44
N LEU A 13 15.23 13.81 30.20
CA LEU A 13 14.99 15.21 29.87
C LEU A 13 13.48 15.46 29.88
N ASP A 14 13.09 16.69 30.26
CA ASP A 14 11.74 17.14 30.04
C ASP A 14 11.54 17.67 28.62
N GLU A 15 10.29 17.95 28.20
CA GLU A 15 9.96 18.40 26.84
C GLU A 15 10.66 19.72 26.45
N SER A 16 10.95 20.60 27.41
CA SER A 16 11.65 21.87 27.18
C SER A 16 13.14 21.62 26.93
N GLU A 17 13.73 20.75 27.72
CA GLU A 17 15.13 20.33 27.56
C GLU A 17 15.39 19.57 26.29
N GLU A 18 14.46 18.67 25.89
CA GLU A 18 14.52 17.96 24.60
C GLU A 18 14.50 18.94 23.43
N ARG A 19 13.65 19.98 23.46
CA ARG A 19 13.62 21.04 22.45
C ARG A 19 14.93 21.82 22.38
N GLN A 20 15.48 22.20 23.50
CA GLN A 20 16.76 22.94 23.55
C GLN A 20 17.91 22.12 22.94
N VAL A 21 17.95 20.82 23.19
CA VAL A 21 18.94 19.92 22.58
C VAL A 21 18.72 19.82 21.06
N LEU A 22 17.47 19.72 20.59
CA LEU A 22 17.14 19.69 19.17
C LEU A 22 17.54 20.97 18.46
N ASP A 23 17.21 22.14 19.07
CA ASP A 23 17.54 23.44 18.53
C ASP A 23 19.06 23.62 18.44
N ALA A 24 19.80 23.26 19.49
CA ALA A 24 21.25 23.31 19.50
C ALA A 24 21.90 22.44 18.42
N ILE A 25 21.37 21.24 18.15
CA ILE A 25 21.85 20.36 17.10
C ILE A 25 21.55 20.95 15.72
N THR A 26 20.34 21.48 15.53
CA THR A 26 19.89 22.00 14.23
C THR A 26 20.59 23.30 13.86
N GLU A 27 20.83 24.18 14.84
CA GLU A 27 21.53 25.46 14.63
C GLU A 27 23.02 25.30 14.38
N ASN A 28 23.66 24.31 15.02
CA ASN A 28 25.11 24.13 14.95
C ASN A 28 25.55 23.01 13.98
N SER A 29 24.62 22.40 13.26
CA SER A 29 24.95 21.36 12.30
C SER A 29 24.01 21.36 11.10
N GLN A 30 24.45 20.76 9.97
CA GLN A 30 23.60 20.51 8.81
C GLN A 30 22.80 19.19 8.95
N LEU A 31 22.67 18.67 10.17
CA LEU A 31 21.98 17.42 10.44
C LEU A 31 20.48 17.68 10.55
N LYS A 32 19.69 16.93 9.82
CA LYS A 32 18.25 16.90 9.97
C LYS A 32 17.90 15.86 11.03
N VAL A 33 17.48 16.31 12.22
CA VAL A 33 17.01 15.41 13.28
C VAL A 33 15.64 14.88 12.87
N LEU A 34 15.49 13.57 12.73
CA LEU A 34 14.24 12.92 12.35
C LEU A 34 13.44 12.47 13.57
N CYS A 35 14.10 12.03 14.63
CA CYS A 35 13.46 11.69 15.91
C CYS A 35 14.50 11.65 17.03
N LEU A 36 14.04 11.81 18.28
CA LEU A 36 14.79 11.51 19.49
C LEU A 36 14.27 10.17 20.04
N MET A 37 15.16 9.24 20.29
CA MET A 37 14.82 7.98 20.95
C MET A 37 15.29 8.04 22.42
N GLY A 38 14.34 8.02 23.33
CA GLY A 38 14.58 7.94 24.77
C GLY A 38 14.45 6.51 25.31
N ARG A 39 14.49 6.37 26.63
CA ARG A 39 14.27 5.07 27.31
C ARG A 39 12.79 4.65 27.36
N ASP A 40 11.87 5.50 26.96
CA ASP A 40 10.44 5.21 26.96
C ASP A 40 10.02 4.51 25.67
N GLU A 41 9.86 3.19 25.75
CA GLU A 41 9.49 2.35 24.61
C GLU A 41 8.14 2.73 23.97
N GLU A 42 7.16 3.18 24.77
CA GLU A 42 5.84 3.57 24.23
C GLU A 42 5.93 4.86 23.41
N LYS A 43 6.72 5.84 23.84
CA LYS A 43 6.98 7.06 23.08
C LYS A 43 7.77 6.75 21.81
N ASN A 44 8.75 5.86 21.88
CA ASN A 44 9.55 5.43 20.74
C ASN A 44 8.69 4.73 19.68
N ILE A 45 7.75 3.88 20.08
CA ILE A 45 6.80 3.19 19.16
C ILE A 45 5.86 4.20 18.48
N LYS A 46 5.34 5.18 19.24
CA LYS A 46 4.51 6.25 18.65
C LYS A 46 5.30 7.11 17.67
N PHE A 47 6.55 7.46 17.99
CA PHE A 47 7.42 8.21 17.09
C PHE A 47 7.78 7.46 15.81
N LEU A 48 8.07 6.17 15.90
CA LEU A 48 8.29 5.32 14.73
C LEU A 48 7.03 5.24 13.84
N GLY A 49 5.85 5.18 14.44
CA GLY A 49 4.58 5.23 13.71
C GLY A 49 4.36 6.57 12.99
N ILE A 50 4.64 7.69 13.65
CA ILE A 50 4.55 9.04 13.06
C ILE A 50 5.63 9.24 12.00
N GLN A 51 6.85 8.76 12.21
CA GLN A 51 7.94 8.87 11.23
C GLN A 51 7.65 8.06 9.96
N ASN A 52 7.07 6.89 10.08
CA ASN A 52 6.60 6.14 8.92
C ASN A 52 5.57 6.93 8.13
N ASN A 53 4.59 7.56 8.80
CA ASN A 53 3.61 8.43 8.16
C ASN A 53 4.23 9.70 7.53
N LEU A 54 5.22 10.33 8.19
CA LEU A 54 5.89 11.54 7.68
C LEU A 54 6.86 11.25 6.53
N THR A 55 7.48 10.07 6.50
CA THR A 55 8.36 9.66 5.39
C THR A 55 7.55 9.34 4.13
N PHE A 56 6.30 8.86 4.30
CA PHE A 56 5.38 8.59 3.19
C PHE A 56 4.75 9.85 2.58
N GLN A 57 4.74 10.99 3.27
CA GLN A 57 4.11 12.22 2.75
C GLN A 57 4.98 13.01 1.75
N LYS A 58 6.23 12.63 1.49
CA LYS A 58 7.14 13.41 0.62
C LYS A 58 7.30 12.94 -0.81
N ASP A 59 6.90 11.71 -1.12
CA ASP A 59 6.95 11.20 -2.48
C ASP A 59 5.54 10.82 -2.93
N GLU A 60 4.99 11.57 -3.88
CA GLU A 60 3.70 11.29 -4.53
C GLU A 60 3.65 9.87 -5.17
N ASN A 61 4.80 9.21 -5.27
CA ASN A 61 4.96 7.86 -5.83
C ASN A 61 5.26 6.77 -4.78
N CYS A 62 5.12 7.02 -3.48
CA CYS A 62 5.31 5.98 -2.47
C CYS A 62 4.18 4.96 -2.47
N GLY A 63 4.52 3.67 -2.67
CA GLY A 63 3.62 2.55 -2.43
C GLY A 63 3.67 2.09 -0.97
N GLN A 64 2.52 1.71 -0.42
CA GLN A 64 2.44 1.05 0.88
C GLN A 64 2.60 -0.46 0.75
N PHE A 65 3.24 -1.08 1.73
CA PHE A 65 3.35 -2.54 1.81
C PHE A 65 2.55 -3.05 3.00
N TYR A 66 1.62 -3.96 2.74
CA TYR A 66 0.93 -4.73 3.76
C TYR A 66 1.41 -6.17 3.71
N ARG A 67 1.89 -6.70 4.83
CA ARG A 67 2.32 -8.09 4.93
C ARG A 67 1.31 -8.89 5.76
N GLY A 68 0.60 -9.78 5.10
CA GLY A 68 -0.41 -10.63 5.72
C GLY A 68 -1.61 -10.87 4.82
N THR A 69 -2.48 -11.78 5.24
CA THR A 69 -3.76 -12.09 4.58
C THR A 69 -4.88 -11.34 5.29
N LEU A 70 -5.72 -10.65 4.53
CA LEU A 70 -6.95 -10.02 5.04
C LEU A 70 -8.01 -11.10 5.23
N ARG A 71 -8.61 -11.13 6.43
CA ARG A 71 -9.63 -12.11 6.85
C ARG A 71 -10.71 -11.43 7.68
N ASP A 72 -11.79 -12.13 7.91
CA ASP A 72 -12.83 -11.76 8.89
C ASP A 72 -13.44 -10.35 8.67
N GLY A 73 -13.64 -9.97 7.40
CA GLY A 73 -14.24 -8.69 7.07
C GLY A 73 -13.31 -7.48 7.21
N GLN A 74 -11.99 -7.70 7.28
CA GLN A 74 -11.00 -6.62 7.35
C GLN A 74 -11.05 -5.74 6.11
N SER A 75 -10.84 -4.44 6.31
CA SER A 75 -10.72 -3.45 5.24
C SER A 75 -9.43 -2.65 5.37
N ILE A 76 -8.78 -2.39 4.25
CA ILE A 76 -7.66 -1.45 4.14
C ILE A 76 -8.08 -0.31 3.23
N GLU A 77 -7.80 0.92 3.68
CA GLU A 77 -7.98 2.14 2.89
C GLU A 77 -6.68 2.95 2.89
N THR A 78 -6.27 3.44 1.71
CA THR A 78 -5.03 4.21 1.56
C THR A 78 -5.13 5.22 0.42
N GLU A 79 -4.45 6.35 0.58
CA GLU A 79 -4.28 7.37 -0.47
C GLU A 79 -3.14 7.03 -1.45
N HIS A 80 -2.37 5.98 -1.19
CA HIS A 80 -1.21 5.56 -1.99
C HIS A 80 -1.46 4.23 -2.67
N SER A 81 -0.63 3.90 -3.66
CA SER A 81 -0.59 2.53 -4.20
C SER A 81 -0.27 1.54 -3.08
N ILE A 82 -0.88 0.36 -3.11
CA ILE A 82 -0.68 -0.67 -2.09
C ILE A 82 -0.23 -1.98 -2.69
N VAL A 83 0.78 -2.59 -2.05
CA VAL A 83 1.24 -3.95 -2.34
C VAL A 83 0.92 -4.84 -1.13
N ILE A 84 0.06 -5.83 -1.33
CA ILE A 84 -0.32 -6.83 -0.32
C ILE A 84 0.49 -8.10 -0.56
N LEU A 85 1.34 -8.44 0.40
CA LEU A 85 2.08 -9.72 0.42
C LEU A 85 1.25 -10.75 1.18
N GLY A 86 0.26 -11.33 0.52
CA GLY A 86 -0.74 -12.24 1.07
C GLY A 86 -2.04 -12.19 0.27
N ASP A 87 -3.11 -12.76 0.83
CA ASP A 87 -4.40 -12.88 0.17
C ASP A 87 -5.40 -11.84 0.68
N VAL A 88 -6.39 -11.53 -0.15
CA VAL A 88 -7.59 -10.77 0.22
C VAL A 88 -8.77 -11.75 0.17
N SER A 89 -9.16 -12.26 1.33
CA SER A 89 -10.24 -13.24 1.45
C SER A 89 -11.61 -12.62 1.15
N LYS A 90 -12.60 -13.46 0.86
CA LYS A 90 -14.00 -13.04 0.66
C LYS A 90 -14.52 -12.23 1.84
N GLY A 91 -15.32 -11.22 1.54
CA GLY A 91 -15.85 -10.29 2.52
C GLY A 91 -14.85 -9.25 3.04
N CYS A 92 -13.58 -9.32 2.61
CA CYS A 92 -12.57 -8.29 2.89
C CYS A 92 -12.47 -7.31 1.74
N SER A 93 -11.96 -6.12 2.01
CA SER A 93 -11.90 -5.06 1.00
C SER A 93 -10.60 -4.26 1.05
N VAL A 94 -10.15 -3.82 -0.13
CA VAL A 94 -8.99 -2.94 -0.30
C VAL A 94 -9.39 -1.76 -1.15
N TYR A 95 -9.23 -0.56 -0.61
CA TYR A 95 -9.49 0.71 -1.27
C TYR A 95 -8.18 1.48 -1.38
N SER A 96 -7.83 1.88 -2.59
CA SER A 96 -6.65 2.70 -2.86
C SER A 96 -7.03 3.88 -3.74
N ALA A 97 -6.56 5.07 -3.40
CA ALA A 97 -6.65 6.22 -4.31
C ALA A 97 -5.83 6.01 -5.59
N LYS A 98 -4.89 5.06 -5.58
CA LYS A 98 -4.01 4.70 -6.70
C LYS A 98 -4.13 3.21 -7.04
N ASP A 99 -3.02 2.51 -7.21
CA ASP A 99 -2.97 1.13 -7.70
C ASP A 99 -3.01 0.10 -6.58
N ILE A 100 -3.45 -1.11 -6.90
CA ILE A 100 -3.50 -2.24 -5.98
C ILE A 100 -2.74 -3.42 -6.58
N VAL A 101 -1.78 -3.98 -5.82
CA VAL A 101 -1.06 -5.19 -6.20
C VAL A 101 -1.20 -6.22 -5.09
N VAL A 102 -1.77 -7.38 -5.41
CA VAL A 102 -1.95 -8.50 -4.48
C VAL A 102 -1.01 -9.64 -4.89
N ILE A 103 0.06 -9.83 -4.13
CA ILE A 103 0.96 -10.98 -4.28
C ILE A 103 0.34 -12.16 -3.53
N GLY A 104 -0.73 -12.69 -4.10
CA GLY A 104 -1.60 -13.72 -3.55
C GLY A 104 -2.93 -13.78 -4.30
N SER A 105 -3.95 -14.35 -3.63
CA SER A 105 -5.30 -14.46 -4.17
C SER A 105 -6.14 -13.25 -3.80
N LEU A 106 -6.80 -12.65 -4.78
CA LEU A 106 -7.81 -11.63 -4.59
C LEU A 106 -9.19 -12.26 -4.76
N GLU A 107 -9.86 -12.56 -3.65
CA GLU A 107 -11.22 -13.12 -3.63
C GLU A 107 -12.26 -12.11 -3.11
N GLY A 108 -11.83 -11.11 -2.33
CA GLY A 108 -12.69 -10.06 -1.77
C GLY A 108 -12.95 -8.90 -2.74
N GLU A 109 -13.07 -7.69 -2.20
CA GLU A 109 -13.32 -6.48 -2.99
C GLU A 109 -12.03 -5.68 -3.19
N ALA A 110 -11.83 -5.14 -4.39
CA ALA A 110 -10.73 -4.22 -4.69
C ALA A 110 -11.27 -2.99 -5.43
N TYR A 111 -10.86 -1.80 -4.97
CA TYR A 111 -11.18 -0.53 -5.58
C TYR A 111 -9.92 0.32 -5.73
N ALA A 112 -9.36 0.34 -6.93
CA ALA A 112 -8.25 1.21 -7.32
C ALA A 112 -8.76 2.53 -7.89
N GLY A 113 -7.99 3.60 -7.75
CA GLY A 113 -8.40 4.92 -8.22
C GLY A 113 -9.64 5.45 -7.47
N ALA A 114 -9.74 5.22 -6.16
CA ALA A 114 -10.93 5.55 -5.36
C ALA A 114 -11.28 7.06 -5.35
N THR A 115 -10.39 7.91 -5.85
CA THR A 115 -10.63 9.34 -6.09
C THR A 115 -11.33 9.66 -7.42
N GLY A 116 -11.76 8.63 -8.17
CA GLY A 116 -12.42 8.78 -9.47
C GLY A 116 -11.47 8.73 -10.67
N ASN A 117 -10.20 8.39 -10.46
CA ASN A 117 -9.23 8.29 -11.55
C ASN A 117 -9.23 6.86 -12.17
N ASN A 118 -9.55 6.81 -13.46
CA ASN A 118 -9.66 5.56 -14.23
C ASN A 118 -8.31 5.03 -14.77
N HIS A 119 -7.18 5.74 -14.56
CA HIS A 119 -5.86 5.34 -15.07
C HIS A 119 -5.10 4.39 -14.13
N HIS A 120 -5.76 3.86 -13.12
CA HIS A 120 -5.18 2.94 -12.17
C HIS A 120 -5.45 1.48 -12.55
N PHE A 121 -4.76 0.58 -11.86
CA PHE A 121 -4.86 -0.85 -12.13
C PHE A 121 -4.92 -1.69 -10.85
N VAL A 122 -5.36 -2.95 -11.02
CA VAL A 122 -5.31 -3.98 -9.98
C VAL A 122 -4.59 -5.20 -10.53
N VAL A 123 -3.56 -5.66 -9.82
CA VAL A 123 -2.82 -6.89 -10.14
C VAL A 123 -3.06 -7.93 -9.06
N ALA A 124 -3.23 -9.20 -9.43
CA ALA A 124 -3.23 -10.32 -8.49
C ALA A 124 -2.62 -11.58 -9.12
N LEU A 125 -1.99 -12.42 -8.29
CA LEU A 125 -1.49 -13.73 -8.76
C LEU A 125 -2.65 -14.68 -9.07
N ASP A 126 -3.73 -14.63 -8.28
CA ASP A 126 -5.00 -15.28 -8.57
C ASP A 126 -6.13 -14.25 -8.44
N MET A 127 -6.77 -13.91 -9.57
CA MET A 127 -7.78 -12.86 -9.61
C MET A 127 -9.17 -13.45 -9.78
N ASN A 128 -9.92 -13.47 -8.68
CA ASN A 128 -11.31 -13.92 -8.63
C ASN A 128 -12.13 -13.08 -7.65
N PRO A 129 -12.13 -11.74 -7.77
CA PRO A 129 -12.72 -10.82 -6.80
C PRO A 129 -14.25 -10.94 -6.77
N GLU A 130 -14.86 -10.69 -5.58
CA GLU A 130 -16.31 -10.49 -5.45
C GLU A 130 -16.75 -9.21 -6.14
N LYS A 131 -15.98 -8.14 -5.96
CA LYS A 131 -16.17 -6.85 -6.64
C LYS A 131 -14.81 -6.25 -7.01
N LEU A 132 -14.75 -5.69 -8.20
CA LEU A 132 -13.59 -4.97 -8.70
C LEU A 132 -14.03 -3.65 -9.32
N ARG A 133 -13.37 -2.56 -8.89
CA ARG A 133 -13.61 -1.23 -9.42
C ARG A 133 -12.29 -0.55 -9.73
N ILE A 134 -12.31 0.27 -10.78
CA ILE A 134 -11.22 1.19 -11.12
C ILE A 134 -11.85 2.54 -11.44
N GLY A 135 -11.57 3.55 -10.61
CA GLY A 135 -12.26 4.82 -10.68
C GLY A 135 -13.78 4.65 -10.61
N ASP A 136 -14.49 5.18 -11.58
CA ASP A 136 -15.97 5.08 -11.65
C ASP A 136 -16.48 3.80 -12.35
N LEU A 137 -15.56 2.96 -12.85
CA LEU A 137 -15.91 1.79 -13.65
C LEU A 137 -15.92 0.51 -12.81
N HIS A 138 -16.92 -0.32 -13.06
CA HIS A 138 -17.10 -1.62 -12.42
C HIS A 138 -16.70 -2.74 -13.37
N TYR A 139 -15.97 -3.74 -12.86
CA TYR A 139 -15.72 -4.97 -13.59
C TYR A 139 -16.95 -5.87 -13.55
N ILE A 140 -17.43 -6.25 -14.71
CA ILE A 140 -18.52 -7.21 -14.85
C ILE A 140 -17.89 -8.57 -15.13
N GLN A 141 -17.95 -9.48 -14.15
CA GLN A 141 -17.47 -10.84 -14.37
C GLN A 141 -18.28 -11.51 -15.48
N PRO A 142 -17.62 -12.05 -16.51
CA PRO A 142 -18.32 -12.91 -17.46
C PRO A 142 -18.90 -14.11 -16.70
N GLY A 143 -20.17 -14.44 -16.97
CA GLY A 143 -20.90 -15.49 -16.26
C GLY A 143 -20.08 -16.77 -16.14
N LYS A 144 -20.03 -17.35 -14.92
CA LYS A 144 -19.28 -18.58 -14.66
C LYS A 144 -19.83 -19.69 -15.54
N SER A 145 -19.14 -20.04 -16.62
CA SER A 145 -19.39 -21.31 -17.28
C SER A 145 -18.91 -22.41 -16.33
N SER A 146 -19.85 -23.14 -15.71
CA SER A 146 -19.54 -24.29 -14.89
C SER A 146 -19.01 -25.42 -15.78
N LYS A 147 -17.74 -25.34 -16.17
CA LYS A 147 -17.04 -26.49 -16.67
C LYS A 147 -16.59 -27.31 -15.47
N TRP A 148 -17.28 -28.41 -15.24
CA TRP A 148 -16.77 -29.48 -14.37
C TRP A 148 -15.42 -29.91 -14.91
N GLY A 149 -14.34 -29.59 -14.21
CA GLY A 149 -12.99 -29.91 -14.59
C GLY A 149 -11.99 -29.31 -13.61
N LEU A 150 -10.77 -29.79 -13.66
CA LEU A 150 -9.60 -29.33 -12.91
C LEU A 150 -9.54 -27.79 -12.90
N LYS A 151 -9.39 -27.18 -11.74
CA LYS A 151 -9.17 -25.73 -11.64
C LYS A 151 -8.00 -25.37 -12.55
N PRO A 152 -8.16 -24.46 -13.52
CA PRO A 152 -7.04 -24.04 -14.36
C PRO A 152 -5.95 -23.48 -13.46
N LYS A 153 -4.68 -23.73 -13.81
CA LYS A 153 -3.53 -23.19 -13.11
C LYS A 153 -3.71 -21.66 -13.01
N SER A 154 -3.62 -21.14 -11.80
CA SER A 154 -3.73 -19.69 -11.60
C SER A 154 -2.63 -18.99 -12.40
N VAL A 155 -3.01 -17.98 -13.16
CA VAL A 155 -2.10 -17.14 -13.95
C VAL A 155 -2.24 -15.71 -13.44
N PRO A 156 -1.13 -15.03 -13.16
CA PRO A 156 -1.16 -13.63 -12.75
C PRO A 156 -1.92 -12.78 -13.78
N LYS A 157 -2.82 -11.92 -13.28
CA LYS A 157 -3.67 -11.07 -14.10
C LYS A 157 -3.58 -9.62 -13.63
N ILE A 158 -3.84 -8.75 -14.59
CA ILE A 158 -4.01 -7.32 -14.39
C ILE A 158 -5.42 -6.91 -14.82
N ALA A 159 -6.05 -6.09 -14.00
CA ALA A 159 -7.28 -5.38 -14.33
C ALA A 159 -6.92 -3.91 -14.57
N TYR A 160 -7.39 -3.35 -15.66
CA TYR A 160 -7.16 -1.96 -16.05
C TYR A 160 -8.33 -1.47 -16.90
N THR A 161 -8.37 -0.16 -17.15
CA THR A 161 -9.43 0.43 -17.97
C THR A 161 -8.99 0.57 -19.41
N TYR A 162 -9.83 0.10 -20.33
CA TYR A 162 -9.63 0.28 -21.76
C TYR A 162 -10.98 0.57 -22.43
N ASN A 163 -11.04 1.62 -23.26
CA ASN A 163 -12.26 2.05 -23.94
C ASN A 163 -13.50 2.20 -23.01
N GLY A 164 -13.30 2.71 -21.78
CA GLY A 164 -14.40 2.95 -20.83
C GLY A 164 -14.94 1.71 -20.13
N VAL A 165 -14.24 0.59 -20.19
CA VAL A 165 -14.59 -0.65 -19.49
C VAL A 165 -13.39 -1.22 -18.74
N VAL A 166 -13.64 -1.92 -17.64
CA VAL A 166 -12.59 -2.65 -16.93
C VAL A 166 -12.34 -3.97 -17.62
N GLN A 167 -11.11 -4.17 -18.11
CA GLN A 167 -10.63 -5.41 -18.70
C GLN A 167 -9.75 -6.16 -17.72
N VAL A 168 -9.78 -7.50 -17.76
CA VAL A 168 -8.93 -8.38 -16.94
C VAL A 168 -8.22 -9.35 -17.86
N GLU A 169 -6.89 -9.26 -17.90
CA GLU A 169 -6.05 -10.04 -18.79
C GLU A 169 -4.86 -10.68 -18.07
N PRO A 170 -4.31 -11.80 -18.58
CA PRO A 170 -3.05 -12.34 -18.09
C PRO A 170 -1.92 -11.33 -18.30
N ILE A 171 -1.00 -11.24 -17.33
CA ILE A 171 0.19 -10.42 -17.47
C ILE A 171 1.15 -11.08 -18.45
N THR A 172 1.42 -10.40 -19.58
CA THR A 172 2.41 -10.79 -20.59
C THR A 172 3.46 -9.71 -20.75
N LYS A 173 4.61 -10.05 -21.35
CA LYS A 173 5.65 -9.04 -21.61
C LYS A 173 5.15 -7.96 -22.56
N GLU A 174 4.43 -8.35 -23.61
CA GLU A 174 3.86 -7.44 -24.61
C GLU A 174 2.88 -6.45 -23.96
N LEU A 175 2.07 -6.93 -23.00
CA LEU A 175 1.15 -6.08 -22.27
C LEU A 175 1.93 -5.03 -21.44
N LEU A 176 2.97 -5.46 -20.71
CA LEU A 176 3.77 -4.56 -19.87
C LEU A 176 4.58 -3.55 -20.69
N GLU A 177 5.07 -3.91 -21.87
CA GLU A 177 5.77 -3.00 -22.79
C GLU A 177 4.85 -1.92 -23.34
N ASN A 178 3.56 -2.24 -23.55
CA ASN A 178 2.55 -1.28 -24.01
C ASN A 178 1.85 -0.53 -22.87
N PHE A 179 2.08 -0.93 -21.61
CA PHE A 179 1.55 -0.27 -20.43
C PHE A 179 2.45 0.94 -20.12
N THR A 180 2.05 2.11 -20.62
CA THR A 180 2.69 3.37 -20.20
C THR A 180 2.19 3.70 -18.81
N LEU A 181 3.02 3.46 -17.81
CA LEU A 181 2.81 3.85 -16.41
C LEU A 181 2.88 5.36 -16.25
#